data_47c2d5b719b357413da8591da33be764
#
_entry.id   47c2d5b719b357413da8591da33be764
#
_cell.length_a   1.000
_cell.length_b   1.000
_cell.length_c   1.000
_cell.angle_alpha   90.00
_cell.angle_beta   90.00
_cell.angle_gamma   90.00
#
_symmetry.space_group_name_H-M   'P 1'
#
loop_
_entity.id
_entity.type
_entity.pdbx_description
1 polymer ?
#
loop_
_entity_poly.entity_id
_entity_poly.type
_entity_poly.pdbx_seq_one_letter_code
_entity_poly.pdbx_strand_id
1 'polypeptide(L)'
;MDIRIKMTIFTLILTLSLMTDEIYTKVGVKYVLRIKRNETRTLCQQLLPHNLTLRNKITPSTYIFEYTGFRKKSTLHRTISKIKKLYKSKITALERVREYKNTLKPGNTLKHRDPDWGLIDKNVFSDNILNPNLVCDRYYGMGVHKAWARGYTGSNVTIAITDVGINTELLDLKNNLNTNLSYNFIDDSSNVTPEYYHNLQKKSSHFTDHGNKVASIIAATKGNGICSAGIAHNSTIIALKIYKVKLFNSHIPVLEPSHWTRSDIIARALVYNLDTIDIFANAWAPTKPFDTLDLATRDAVSYGAKHGRHGLGTIHVVPSGPPGNELSNNVYTITVNSIGRNGAVPDYTYTDASVLTSGLGEGNNLTSSSMVTTTLRNRCITGFNGVSAATAQVTALIGLALGANKNLSLRDVQHLLVHTSDYKQLRKEKIAFQSNAAGIH
;
A
#
# COMPACT_ATOMS: atom_id res chain seq x y z
N MET A 1 30.84 -1.15 50.85
CA MET A 1 29.52 -1.02 50.19
C MET A 1 28.66 -2.18 50.65
N ASP A 2 27.68 -1.90 51.48
CA ASP A 2 27.00 -2.80 52.38
C ASP A 2 26.19 -3.88 51.64
N ILE A 3 26.22 -5.13 52.11
CA ILE A 3 25.51 -6.29 51.54
C ILE A 3 24.00 -6.00 51.46
N ARG A 4 23.46 -5.20 52.37
CA ARG A 4 22.06 -4.75 52.36
C ARG A 4 21.72 -3.90 51.15
N ILE A 5 22.59 -3.02 50.69
CA ILE A 5 22.37 -2.18 49.49
C ILE A 5 22.38 -3.06 48.22
N LYS A 6 23.25 -4.08 48.14
CA LYS A 6 23.26 -5.01 47.01
C LYS A 6 21.97 -5.84 46.91
N MET A 7 21.44 -6.33 48.04
CA MET A 7 20.17 -7.06 48.07
C MET A 7 18.99 -6.19 47.67
N THR A 8 18.94 -4.92 48.10
CA THR A 8 17.87 -4.01 47.76
C THR A 8 17.87 -3.64 46.26
N ILE A 9 19.07 -3.44 45.68
CA ILE A 9 19.20 -3.16 44.24
C ILE A 9 18.82 -4.42 43.43
N PHE A 10 19.21 -5.62 43.87
CA PHE A 10 18.86 -6.86 43.19
C PHE A 10 17.34 -7.14 43.24
N THR A 11 16.69 -6.86 44.37
CA THR A 11 15.22 -6.96 44.49
C THR A 11 14.51 -5.91 43.65
N LEU A 12 15.03 -4.67 43.56
CA LEU A 12 14.48 -3.63 42.72
C LEU A 12 14.62 -3.92 41.23
N ILE A 13 15.76 -4.51 40.82
CA ILE A 13 15.97 -4.95 39.42
C ILE A 13 15.05 -6.14 39.08
N LEU A 14 14.85 -7.09 40.01
CA LEU A 14 13.95 -8.22 39.80
C LEU A 14 12.47 -7.75 39.73
N THR A 15 12.06 -6.80 40.55
CA THR A 15 10.70 -6.23 40.51
C THR A 15 10.49 -5.36 39.25
N LEU A 16 11.51 -4.59 38.81
CA LEU A 16 11.46 -3.85 37.56
C LEU A 16 11.44 -4.80 36.34
N SER A 17 12.19 -5.89 36.37
CA SER A 17 12.14 -6.94 35.33
C SER A 17 10.79 -7.62 35.27
N LEU A 18 10.17 -7.93 36.42
CA LEU A 18 8.83 -8.48 36.49
C LEU A 18 7.74 -7.48 36.05
N MET A 19 7.92 -6.17 36.37
CA MET A 19 7.02 -5.12 35.90
C MET A 19 7.15 -4.83 34.41
N THR A 20 8.36 -4.95 33.84
CA THR A 20 8.54 -4.81 32.37
C THR A 20 7.88 -5.97 31.62
N ASP A 21 7.88 -7.19 32.15
CA ASP A 21 7.15 -8.33 31.58
C ASP A 21 5.62 -8.15 31.68
N GLU A 22 5.10 -7.48 32.70
CA GLU A 22 3.65 -7.17 32.80
C GLU A 22 3.21 -6.04 31.88
N ILE A 23 4.06 -5.04 31.61
CA ILE A 23 3.73 -3.90 30.71
C ILE A 23 3.67 -4.37 29.23
N TYR A 24 4.45 -5.38 28.83
CA TYR A 24 4.40 -5.96 27.48
C TYR A 24 3.18 -6.88 27.24
N THR A 25 2.35 -7.11 28.23
CA THR A 25 1.32 -8.17 28.22
C THR A 25 -0.09 -7.75 27.80
N LYS A 26 -0.34 -6.50 27.38
CA LYS A 26 -1.72 -6.02 27.10
C LYS A 26 -2.23 -6.18 25.66
N VAL A 27 -1.43 -6.52 24.68
CA VAL A 27 -1.93 -6.75 23.31
C VAL A 27 -2.29 -8.22 23.13
N GLY A 28 -3.55 -8.53 22.96
CA GLY A 28 -4.04 -9.90 22.74
C GLY A 28 -3.46 -10.49 21.43
N VAL A 29 -3.16 -11.77 21.44
CA VAL A 29 -2.72 -12.47 20.22
C VAL A 29 -3.93 -12.67 19.32
N LYS A 30 -3.85 -12.17 18.10
CA LYS A 30 -4.95 -12.27 17.13
C LYS A 30 -4.78 -13.47 16.20
N TYR A 31 -5.90 -14.06 15.86
CA TYR A 31 -6.00 -15.19 14.95
C TYR A 31 -7.03 -14.92 13.86
N VAL A 32 -6.73 -15.38 12.65
CA VAL A 32 -7.67 -15.42 11.53
C VAL A 32 -8.33 -16.79 11.50
N LEU A 33 -9.64 -16.83 11.48
CA LEU A 33 -10.42 -18.06 11.34
C LEU A 33 -11.28 -17.99 10.09
N ARG A 34 -11.18 -19.02 9.23
CA ARG A 34 -12.16 -19.24 8.17
C ARG A 34 -13.18 -20.28 8.65
N ILE A 35 -14.45 -19.89 8.67
CA ILE A 35 -15.57 -20.64 9.24
C ILE A 35 -16.50 -21.04 8.10
N LYS A 36 -17.08 -22.23 8.15
CA LYS A 36 -18.13 -22.66 7.21
C LYS A 36 -19.35 -21.72 7.33
N ARG A 37 -19.99 -21.44 6.20
CA ARG A 37 -21.21 -20.62 6.17
C ARG A 37 -22.26 -21.20 7.15
N ASN A 38 -23.01 -20.30 7.81
CA ASN A 38 -24.07 -20.57 8.77
C ASN A 38 -23.61 -21.05 10.17
N GLU A 39 -22.31 -21.24 10.41
CA GLU A 39 -21.81 -21.71 11.71
C GLU A 39 -21.29 -20.57 12.63
N THR A 40 -21.24 -19.35 12.12
CA THR A 40 -20.50 -18.24 12.78
C THR A 40 -21.06 -17.91 14.15
N ARG A 41 -22.38 -17.72 14.28
CA ARG A 41 -23.00 -17.29 15.55
C ARG A 41 -22.79 -18.32 16.66
N THR A 42 -23.04 -19.58 16.34
CA THR A 42 -22.86 -20.70 17.26
C THR A 42 -21.41 -20.88 17.64
N LEU A 43 -20.50 -20.78 16.67
CA LEU A 43 -19.07 -20.96 16.91
C LEU A 43 -18.48 -19.82 17.74
N CYS A 44 -18.90 -18.57 17.54
CA CYS A 44 -18.47 -17.43 18.38
C CYS A 44 -18.76 -17.69 19.87
N GLN A 45 -19.96 -18.20 20.20
CA GLN A 45 -20.31 -18.55 21.56
C GLN A 45 -19.48 -19.72 22.10
N GLN A 46 -19.20 -20.72 21.26
CA GLN A 46 -18.39 -21.89 21.61
C GLN A 46 -16.90 -21.57 21.81
N LEU A 47 -16.39 -20.51 21.22
CA LEU A 47 -15.00 -20.10 21.36
C LEU A 47 -14.73 -19.23 22.59
N LEU A 48 -15.75 -18.58 23.15
CA LEU A 48 -15.60 -17.76 24.37
C LEU A 48 -14.95 -18.51 25.54
N PRO A 49 -15.39 -19.76 25.90
CA PRO A 49 -14.74 -20.52 26.97
C PRO A 49 -13.24 -20.84 26.70
N HIS A 50 -12.81 -20.71 25.47
CA HIS A 50 -11.41 -20.88 25.08
C HIS A 50 -10.65 -19.54 25.03
N ASN A 51 -11.20 -18.48 25.62
CA ASN A 51 -10.64 -17.12 25.62
C ASN A 51 -10.40 -16.54 24.21
N LEU A 52 -11.20 -16.93 23.23
CA LEU A 52 -11.21 -16.34 21.90
C LEU A 52 -12.45 -15.47 21.71
N THR A 53 -12.23 -14.19 21.54
CA THR A 53 -13.28 -13.18 21.33
C THR A 53 -13.24 -12.68 19.90
N LEU A 54 -14.39 -12.63 19.24
CA LEU A 54 -14.52 -12.05 17.91
C LEU A 54 -14.22 -10.55 17.96
N ARG A 55 -13.37 -10.08 17.04
CA ARG A 55 -13.02 -8.66 16.89
C ARG A 55 -13.53 -8.06 15.61
N ASN A 56 -13.26 -8.70 14.48
CA ASN A 56 -13.62 -8.18 13.17
C ASN A 56 -14.11 -9.29 12.25
N LYS A 57 -14.97 -8.91 11.32
CA LYS A 57 -15.36 -9.71 10.17
C LYS A 57 -14.63 -9.16 8.95
N ILE A 58 -13.98 -10.02 8.18
CA ILE A 58 -13.29 -9.67 6.92
C ILE A 58 -14.19 -10.01 5.73
N THR A 59 -14.62 -11.26 5.65
CA THR A 59 -15.56 -11.73 4.63
C THR A 59 -16.71 -12.48 5.31
N PRO A 60 -17.75 -12.90 4.59
CA PRO A 60 -18.82 -13.72 5.19
C PRO A 60 -18.34 -15.01 5.88
N SER A 61 -17.14 -15.47 5.57
CA SER A 61 -16.57 -16.70 6.15
C SER A 61 -15.25 -16.48 6.91
N THR A 62 -14.65 -15.29 6.86
CA THR A 62 -13.34 -15.02 7.46
C THR A 62 -13.42 -13.96 8.54
N TYR A 63 -12.90 -14.27 9.73
CA TYR A 63 -13.06 -13.48 10.94
C TYR A 63 -11.74 -13.37 11.70
N ILE A 64 -11.58 -12.25 12.42
CA ILE A 64 -10.46 -12.01 13.33
C ILE A 64 -10.94 -12.24 14.77
N PHE A 65 -10.26 -13.13 15.47
CA PHE A 65 -10.45 -13.39 16.88
C PHE A 65 -9.22 -12.99 17.68
N GLU A 66 -9.41 -12.47 18.87
CA GLU A 66 -8.35 -12.15 19.81
C GLU A 66 -8.37 -13.13 20.98
N TYR A 67 -7.20 -13.67 21.29
CA TYR A 67 -6.98 -14.51 22.46
C TYR A 67 -6.66 -13.64 23.68
N THR A 68 -7.49 -13.75 24.71
CA THR A 68 -7.40 -12.95 25.95
C THR A 68 -6.91 -13.76 27.18
N GLY A 69 -6.60 -15.03 27.00
CA GLY A 69 -6.16 -15.92 28.08
C GLY A 69 -4.66 -15.79 28.43
N PHE A 70 -4.21 -16.64 29.35
CA PHE A 70 -2.82 -16.67 29.80
C PHE A 70 -1.82 -16.94 28.67
N ARG A 71 -0.74 -16.18 28.63
CA ARG A 71 0.18 -16.08 27.49
C ARG A 71 1.37 -17.04 27.52
N LYS A 72 1.46 -17.99 28.46
CA LYS A 72 2.50 -19.02 28.35
C LYS A 72 2.38 -19.66 26.97
N LYS A 73 3.45 -19.58 26.17
CA LYS A 73 3.49 -20.06 24.77
C LYS A 73 2.97 -21.50 24.65
N SER A 74 3.28 -22.35 25.64
CA SER A 74 2.77 -23.72 25.71
C SER A 74 1.25 -23.80 25.91
N THR A 75 0.69 -22.96 26.77
CA THR A 75 -0.78 -22.92 27.03
C THR A 75 -1.53 -22.44 25.81
N LEU A 76 -1.05 -21.36 25.17
CA LEU A 76 -1.62 -20.83 23.95
C LEU A 76 -1.62 -21.87 22.82
N HIS A 77 -0.46 -22.53 22.60
CA HIS A 77 -0.36 -23.59 21.59
C HIS A 77 -1.32 -24.75 21.84
N ARG A 78 -1.43 -25.22 23.10
CA ARG A 78 -2.40 -26.27 23.47
C ARG A 78 -3.84 -25.85 23.21
N THR A 79 -4.21 -24.63 23.60
CA THR A 79 -5.56 -24.08 23.38
C THR A 79 -5.91 -24.04 21.88
N ILE A 80 -5.02 -23.51 21.06
CA ILE A 80 -5.23 -23.43 19.60
C ILE A 80 -5.32 -24.81 18.96
N SER A 81 -4.45 -25.74 19.37
CA SER A 81 -4.50 -27.14 18.91
C SER A 81 -5.79 -27.83 19.31
N LYS A 82 -6.27 -27.61 20.55
CA LYS A 82 -7.55 -28.12 21.03
C LYS A 82 -8.72 -27.57 20.20
N ILE A 83 -8.73 -26.26 19.91
CA ILE A 83 -9.75 -25.61 19.08
C ILE A 83 -9.77 -26.20 17.68
N LYS A 84 -8.62 -26.33 17.02
CA LYS A 84 -8.50 -26.97 15.70
C LYS A 84 -9.11 -28.38 15.69
N LYS A 85 -8.90 -29.16 16.75
CA LYS A 85 -9.43 -30.52 16.87
C LYS A 85 -10.93 -30.54 17.13
N LEU A 86 -11.40 -29.75 18.11
CA LEU A 86 -12.81 -29.75 18.54
C LEU A 86 -13.75 -29.20 17.46
N TYR A 87 -13.31 -28.20 16.72
CA TYR A 87 -14.15 -27.48 15.74
C TYR A 87 -13.72 -27.75 14.29
N LYS A 88 -13.05 -28.87 14.02
CA LYS A 88 -12.59 -29.25 12.66
C LYS A 88 -13.72 -29.27 11.63
N SER A 89 -14.94 -29.62 12.03
CA SER A 89 -16.12 -29.61 11.15
C SER A 89 -16.59 -28.20 10.79
N LYS A 90 -16.30 -27.19 11.60
CA LYS A 90 -16.78 -25.80 11.48
C LYS A 90 -15.70 -24.84 11.02
N ILE A 91 -14.45 -25.03 11.42
CA ILE A 91 -13.30 -24.19 11.07
C ILE A 91 -12.54 -24.86 9.93
N THR A 92 -12.45 -24.18 8.78
CA THR A 92 -11.73 -24.68 7.61
C THR A 92 -10.28 -24.23 7.56
N ALA A 93 -9.95 -23.09 8.17
CA ALA A 93 -8.59 -22.62 8.35
C ALA A 93 -8.45 -21.78 9.63
N LEU A 94 -7.26 -21.81 10.25
CA LEU A 94 -6.89 -21.02 11.41
C LEU A 94 -5.42 -20.65 11.33
N GLU A 95 -5.13 -19.36 11.27
CA GLU A 95 -3.77 -18.80 11.22
C GLU A 95 -3.61 -17.70 12.28
N ARG A 96 -2.36 -17.46 12.71
CA ARG A 96 -2.05 -16.28 13.52
C ARG A 96 -1.94 -15.05 12.63
N VAL A 97 -2.46 -13.91 13.10
CA VAL A 97 -2.26 -12.62 12.43
C VAL A 97 -0.77 -12.33 12.34
N ARG A 98 -0.30 -12.01 11.13
CA ARG A 98 1.11 -11.68 10.86
C ARG A 98 1.35 -10.20 11.11
N GLU A 99 2.53 -9.89 11.60
CA GLU A 99 3.04 -8.52 11.66
C GLU A 99 4.07 -8.33 10.55
N TYR A 100 3.92 -7.25 9.81
CA TYR A 100 4.85 -6.85 8.77
C TYR A 100 5.68 -5.65 9.23
N LYS A 101 6.98 -5.77 9.08
CA LYS A 101 7.93 -4.68 9.29
C LYS A 101 8.71 -4.53 7.99
N ASN A 102 8.45 -3.46 7.28
CA ASN A 102 9.24 -3.09 6.11
C ASN A 102 10.33 -2.13 6.58
N THR A 103 11.50 -2.67 6.94
CA THR A 103 12.70 -1.85 6.96
C THR A 103 13.07 -1.61 5.50
N LEU A 104 12.80 -0.40 5.04
CA LEU A 104 13.37 0.03 3.78
C LEU A 104 14.88 0.04 3.98
N LYS A 105 15.57 -0.98 3.47
CA LYS A 105 17.02 -0.85 3.29
C LYS A 105 17.20 0.42 2.49
N PRO A 106 18.08 1.35 2.92
CA PRO A 106 18.49 2.40 2.03
C PRO A 106 19.08 1.69 0.81
N GLY A 107 18.30 1.59 -0.26
CA GLY A 107 18.89 1.37 -1.56
C GLY A 107 20.00 2.39 -1.64
N ASN A 108 21.15 2.06 -2.18
CA ASN A 108 22.29 2.95 -2.30
C ASN A 108 21.75 4.35 -2.58
N THR A 109 21.63 5.14 -1.50
CA THR A 109 21.12 6.49 -1.59
C THR A 109 22.19 7.25 -2.31
N LEU A 110 22.08 7.26 -3.63
CA LEU A 110 22.75 8.27 -4.44
C LEU A 110 22.43 9.58 -3.73
N LYS A 111 23.49 10.28 -3.36
CA LYS A 111 23.41 11.56 -2.68
C LYS A 111 22.58 12.50 -3.55
N HIS A 112 21.26 12.50 -3.37
CA HIS A 112 20.44 13.57 -3.88
C HIS A 112 20.86 14.83 -3.12
N ARG A 113 21.62 15.68 -3.79
CA ARG A 113 21.59 17.10 -3.45
C ARG A 113 20.17 17.54 -3.75
N ASP A 114 19.41 17.89 -2.70
CA ASP A 114 18.19 18.65 -2.90
C ASP A 114 18.58 19.87 -3.74
N PRO A 115 18.00 20.07 -4.93
CA PRO A 115 18.19 21.31 -5.65
C PRO A 115 17.72 22.45 -4.74
N ASP A 116 18.40 23.59 -4.81
CA ASP A 116 18.01 24.81 -4.09
C ASP A 116 16.64 25.25 -4.61
N TRP A 117 15.59 25.02 -3.83
CA TRP A 117 14.18 25.15 -4.19
C TRP A 117 13.74 26.61 -4.45
N GLY A 118 14.65 27.59 -4.35
CA GLY A 118 14.36 28.99 -4.60
C GLY A 118 14.14 29.39 -6.05
N LEU A 119 14.42 28.51 -7.02
CA LEU A 119 14.47 28.85 -8.44
C LEU A 119 13.52 28.05 -9.35
N ILE A 120 12.59 27.27 -8.80
CA ILE A 120 11.60 26.59 -9.63
C ILE A 120 10.52 27.58 -10.00
N ASP A 121 10.50 27.98 -11.27
CA ASP A 121 9.47 28.83 -11.83
C ASP A 121 8.10 28.16 -11.66
N LYS A 122 7.23 28.79 -10.86
CA LYS A 122 5.85 28.30 -10.56
C LYS A 122 5.03 28.05 -11.83
N ASN A 123 5.37 28.71 -12.95
CA ASN A 123 4.66 28.58 -14.19
C ASN A 123 5.01 27.32 -15.01
N VAL A 124 6.13 26.66 -14.71
CA VAL A 124 6.57 25.44 -15.42
C VAL A 124 5.87 24.20 -14.90
N PHE A 125 5.34 24.22 -13.68
CA PHE A 125 4.81 23.05 -12.97
C PHE A 125 3.30 23.04 -12.79
N SER A 126 2.60 24.11 -13.18
CA SER A 126 1.17 24.27 -12.83
C SER A 126 0.22 23.26 -13.48
N ASP A 127 0.62 22.58 -14.56
CA ASP A 127 -0.26 21.70 -15.32
C ASP A 127 0.37 20.36 -15.75
N ASN A 128 1.58 20.04 -15.34
CA ASN A 128 2.30 18.87 -15.84
C ASN A 128 2.86 18.01 -14.70
N ILE A 129 2.17 16.93 -14.38
CA ILE A 129 2.70 15.84 -13.56
C ILE A 129 3.89 15.16 -14.20
N LEU A 130 3.84 15.10 -15.48
CA LEU A 130 4.87 14.61 -16.32
C LEU A 130 5.64 15.85 -16.71
N ASN A 131 6.96 15.88 -16.40
CA ASN A 131 7.86 16.86 -17.00
C ASN A 131 7.35 17.19 -18.41
N PRO A 132 7.18 18.49 -18.79
CA PRO A 132 6.68 18.87 -20.11
C PRO A 132 7.35 18.12 -21.25
N ASN A 133 8.64 17.80 -21.08
CA ASN A 133 9.39 16.98 -22.01
C ASN A 133 8.95 15.51 -22.07
N LEU A 134 8.32 14.96 -21.03
CA LEU A 134 7.75 13.61 -21.02
C LEU A 134 6.38 13.56 -21.72
N VAL A 135 5.61 14.62 -21.63
CA VAL A 135 4.28 14.72 -22.24
C VAL A 135 4.36 15.10 -23.71
N CYS A 136 5.32 15.95 -24.05
CA CYS A 136 5.53 16.41 -25.44
C CYS A 136 6.37 15.44 -26.28
N ASP A 137 7.04 14.47 -25.64
CA ASP A 137 7.79 13.48 -26.39
C ASP A 137 6.81 12.49 -27.03
N ARG A 138 6.72 12.55 -28.37
CA ARG A 138 5.78 11.72 -29.17
C ARG A 138 5.93 10.22 -28.94
N TYR A 139 7.00 9.81 -28.30
CA TYR A 139 7.38 8.40 -28.20
C TYR A 139 7.09 7.75 -26.85
N TYR A 140 6.97 8.51 -25.76
CA TYR A 140 6.88 7.94 -24.40
C TYR A 140 5.70 8.44 -23.57
N GLY A 141 4.78 9.19 -24.18
CA GLY A 141 3.63 9.72 -23.49
C GLY A 141 2.53 8.67 -23.30
N MET A 142 1.97 8.59 -22.09
CA MET A 142 0.82 7.69 -21.78
C MET A 142 -0.52 8.18 -22.35
N GLY A 143 -0.54 9.19 -23.21
CA GLY A 143 -1.76 9.71 -23.84
C GLY A 143 -2.70 10.48 -22.93
N VAL A 144 -2.27 10.89 -21.75
CA VAL A 144 -3.09 11.58 -20.73
C VAL A 144 -3.77 12.82 -21.27
N HIS A 145 -3.04 13.70 -21.98
CA HIS A 145 -3.62 14.92 -22.56
C HIS A 145 -4.69 14.63 -23.62
N LYS A 146 -4.56 13.54 -24.38
CA LYS A 146 -5.58 13.12 -25.33
C LYS A 146 -6.85 12.68 -24.63
N ALA A 147 -6.74 12.02 -23.49
CA ALA A 147 -7.87 11.65 -22.66
C ALA A 147 -8.55 12.89 -22.07
N TRP A 148 -7.78 13.83 -21.52
CA TRP A 148 -8.32 15.09 -20.99
C TRP A 148 -9.01 15.94 -22.06
N ALA A 149 -8.42 16.03 -23.25
CA ALA A 149 -9.02 16.76 -24.38
C ALA A 149 -10.38 16.18 -24.82
N ARG A 150 -10.63 14.89 -24.51
CA ARG A 150 -11.92 14.22 -24.73
C ARG A 150 -12.85 14.26 -23.53
N GLY A 151 -12.46 14.97 -22.44
CA GLY A 151 -13.25 15.11 -21.23
C GLY A 151 -13.06 13.99 -20.21
N TYR A 152 -12.16 13.02 -20.44
CA TYR A 152 -11.91 11.93 -19.51
C TYR A 152 -10.88 12.35 -18.47
N THR A 153 -11.35 12.65 -17.26
CA THR A 153 -10.56 13.24 -16.17
C THR A 153 -10.63 12.46 -14.86
N GLY A 154 -11.28 11.29 -14.86
CA GLY A 154 -11.51 10.46 -13.69
C GLY A 154 -12.78 10.83 -12.91
N SER A 155 -13.66 11.65 -13.46
CA SER A 155 -14.93 12.02 -12.80
C SER A 155 -15.77 10.80 -12.45
N ASN A 156 -16.42 10.84 -11.29
CA ASN A 156 -17.24 9.75 -10.74
C ASN A 156 -16.47 8.46 -10.43
N VAL A 157 -15.14 8.51 -10.34
CA VAL A 157 -14.30 7.38 -9.92
C VAL A 157 -13.76 7.62 -8.53
N THR A 158 -13.90 6.61 -7.66
CA THR A 158 -13.40 6.64 -6.29
C THR A 158 -12.17 5.74 -6.17
N ILE A 159 -11.05 6.31 -5.75
CA ILE A 159 -9.76 5.63 -5.64
C ILE A 159 -9.30 5.64 -4.18
N ALA A 160 -9.19 4.48 -3.57
CA ALA A 160 -8.64 4.33 -2.23
C ALA A 160 -7.12 4.16 -2.28
N ILE A 161 -6.41 4.92 -1.48
CA ILE A 161 -4.95 4.84 -1.35
C ILE A 161 -4.64 4.18 -0.01
N THR A 162 -4.16 2.94 -0.06
CA THR A 162 -3.74 2.17 1.12
C THR A 162 -2.26 2.44 1.39
N ASP A 163 -1.96 3.27 2.39
CA ASP A 163 -0.60 3.77 2.61
C ASP A 163 -0.37 4.19 4.07
N VAL A 164 0.64 5.00 4.33
CA VAL A 164 0.92 5.64 5.63
C VAL A 164 -0.09 6.72 6.02
N GLY A 165 -1.04 7.00 5.14
CA GLY A 165 -2.02 8.08 5.27
C GLY A 165 -1.77 9.24 4.30
N ILE A 166 -2.67 10.22 4.33
CA ILE A 166 -2.61 11.45 3.53
C ILE A 166 -2.84 12.64 4.47
N ASN A 167 -2.05 13.69 4.31
CA ASN A 167 -2.26 14.93 5.03
C ASN A 167 -3.47 15.67 4.46
N THR A 168 -4.51 15.80 5.26
CA THR A 168 -5.80 16.44 4.89
C THR A 168 -5.69 17.93 4.62
N GLU A 169 -4.59 18.57 5.06
CA GLU A 169 -4.35 20.01 4.88
C GLU A 169 -3.59 20.35 3.58
N LEU A 170 -3.27 19.36 2.75
CA LEU A 170 -2.59 19.62 1.48
C LEU A 170 -3.54 20.27 0.49
N LEU A 171 -3.25 21.52 0.14
CA LEU A 171 -4.08 22.33 -0.76
C LEU A 171 -4.25 21.68 -2.14
N ASP A 172 -3.22 20.98 -2.60
CA ASP A 172 -3.20 20.30 -3.90
C ASP A 172 -4.12 19.07 -3.95
N LEU A 173 -4.45 18.48 -2.79
CA LEU A 173 -5.28 17.29 -2.67
C LEU A 173 -6.67 17.55 -2.08
N LYS A 174 -6.84 18.67 -1.38
CA LYS A 174 -7.99 18.97 -0.54
C LYS A 174 -9.34 18.85 -1.28
N ASN A 175 -9.40 19.29 -2.52
CA ASN A 175 -10.65 19.28 -3.30
C ASN A 175 -11.09 17.86 -3.71
N ASN A 176 -10.16 16.93 -3.82
CA ASN A 176 -10.39 15.58 -4.30
C ASN A 176 -10.37 14.54 -3.17
N LEU A 177 -9.89 14.90 -1.97
CA LEU A 177 -9.82 14.01 -0.82
C LEU A 177 -11.14 13.98 -0.04
N ASN A 178 -11.79 12.82 -0.04
CA ASN A 178 -12.98 12.59 0.78
C ASN A 178 -12.56 12.10 2.19
N THR A 179 -12.53 13.02 3.13
CA THR A 179 -12.17 12.75 4.53
C THR A 179 -13.22 11.93 5.27
N ASN A 180 -14.51 12.03 4.89
CA ASN A 180 -15.60 11.29 5.54
C ASN A 180 -15.54 9.78 5.27
N LEU A 181 -15.03 9.40 4.10
CA LEU A 181 -14.83 8.00 3.73
C LEU A 181 -13.41 7.51 4.03
N SER A 182 -12.50 8.41 4.40
CA SER A 182 -11.13 8.05 4.78
C SER A 182 -11.10 7.42 6.17
N TYR A 183 -10.19 6.46 6.38
CA TYR A 183 -10.12 5.74 7.65
C TYR A 183 -8.73 5.28 8.04
N ASN A 184 -8.41 5.41 9.31
CA ASN A 184 -7.16 4.94 9.93
C ASN A 184 -7.39 3.58 10.60
N PHE A 185 -6.95 2.51 9.93
CA PHE A 185 -7.07 1.13 10.42
C PHE A 185 -6.05 0.76 11.49
N ILE A 186 -5.03 1.60 11.71
CA ILE A 186 -4.02 1.40 12.76
C ILE A 186 -4.61 1.71 14.14
N ASP A 187 -5.26 2.87 14.25
CA ASP A 187 -5.75 3.41 15.50
C ASP A 187 -7.29 3.38 15.59
N ASP A 188 -7.95 2.78 14.59
CA ASP A 188 -9.42 2.73 14.47
C ASP A 188 -10.07 4.12 14.62
N SER A 189 -9.62 5.09 13.80
CA SER A 189 -10.03 6.49 13.88
C SER A 189 -10.19 7.14 12.51
N SER A 190 -10.73 8.36 12.47
CA SER A 190 -10.81 9.19 11.27
C SER A 190 -9.53 9.99 10.96
N ASN A 191 -8.55 10.01 11.87
CA ASN A 191 -7.30 10.72 11.63
C ASN A 191 -6.37 9.92 10.71
N VAL A 192 -6.38 10.28 9.45
CA VAL A 192 -5.56 9.64 8.39
C VAL A 192 -4.26 10.37 8.11
N THR A 193 -3.95 11.44 8.84
CA THR A 193 -2.69 12.18 8.67
C THR A 193 -1.51 11.28 9.05
N PRO A 194 -0.44 11.24 8.24
CA PRO A 194 0.78 10.51 8.57
C PRO A 194 1.47 11.07 9.82
N GLU A 195 2.24 10.25 10.51
CA GLU A 195 3.08 10.71 11.62
C GLU A 195 4.23 11.57 11.09
N TYR A 196 4.45 12.72 11.72
CA TYR A 196 5.58 13.62 11.43
C TYR A 196 6.57 13.64 12.58
N TYR A 197 7.83 13.42 12.26
CA TYR A 197 8.92 13.44 13.24
C TYR A 197 9.81 14.65 12.99
N HIS A 198 9.62 15.71 13.76
CA HIS A 198 10.31 16.99 13.58
C HIS A 198 11.83 16.93 13.76
N ASN A 199 12.33 15.98 14.56
CA ASN A 199 13.73 15.90 14.96
C ASN A 199 14.57 14.95 14.10
N LEU A 200 13.99 14.31 13.11
CA LEU A 200 14.74 13.45 12.22
C LEU A 200 15.25 14.26 11.03
N GLN A 201 16.56 14.14 10.77
CA GLN A 201 17.19 14.73 9.60
C GLN A 201 16.41 14.41 8.31
N LYS A 202 16.56 15.22 7.26
CA LYS A 202 15.86 15.21 5.96
C LYS A 202 15.45 13.84 5.36
N LYS A 203 16.09 12.74 5.79
CA LYS A 203 15.80 11.37 5.35
C LYS A 203 14.45 10.82 5.83
N SER A 204 13.89 11.31 6.92
CA SER A 204 12.66 10.76 7.52
C SER A 204 11.38 11.24 6.84
N SER A 205 11.40 12.38 6.17
CA SER A 205 10.23 12.91 5.47
C SER A 205 9.79 12.00 4.32
N HIS A 206 10.71 11.26 3.70
CA HIS A 206 10.37 10.31 2.64
C HIS A 206 9.43 9.18 3.09
N PHE A 207 9.53 8.75 4.33
CA PHE A 207 8.74 7.62 4.85
C PHE A 207 7.33 8.03 5.26
N THR A 208 7.18 9.24 5.79
CA THR A 208 5.89 9.73 6.27
C THR A 208 5.06 10.38 5.17
N ASP A 209 5.67 10.68 4.04
CA ASP A 209 5.10 11.46 2.94
C ASP A 209 4.71 10.63 1.70
N HIS A 210 4.90 9.32 1.79
CA HIS A 210 4.71 8.43 0.66
C HIS A 210 3.27 8.48 0.13
N GLY A 211 2.26 8.37 1.00
CA GLY A 211 0.85 8.43 0.60
C GLY A 211 0.45 9.76 -0.03
N ASN A 212 1.01 10.91 0.42
CA ASN A 212 0.78 12.21 -0.21
C ASN A 212 1.27 12.23 -1.66
N LYS A 213 2.45 11.65 -1.91
CA LYS A 213 3.07 11.61 -3.23
C LYS A 213 2.30 10.71 -4.19
N VAL A 214 1.88 9.55 -3.73
CA VAL A 214 1.00 8.64 -4.49
C VAL A 214 -0.31 9.35 -4.83
N ALA A 215 -0.95 9.99 -3.85
CA ALA A 215 -2.19 10.74 -4.04
C ALA A 215 -2.04 11.88 -5.05
N SER A 216 -0.93 12.61 -5.00
CA SER A 216 -0.66 13.72 -5.92
C SER A 216 -0.56 13.26 -7.37
N ILE A 217 0.15 12.16 -7.66
CA ILE A 217 0.19 11.58 -9.01
C ILE A 217 -1.20 11.19 -9.50
N ILE A 218 -2.02 10.63 -8.61
CA ILE A 218 -3.34 10.15 -8.98
C ILE A 218 -4.29 11.33 -9.23
N ALA A 219 -4.42 12.27 -8.27
CA ALA A 219 -5.54 13.19 -8.24
C ALA A 219 -5.21 14.59 -7.67
N ALA A 220 -3.98 15.10 -7.82
CA ALA A 220 -3.74 16.51 -7.52
C ALA A 220 -4.66 17.40 -8.35
N THR A 221 -5.16 18.49 -7.75
CA THR A 221 -6.12 19.40 -8.36
C THR A 221 -5.49 20.14 -9.55
N LYS A 222 -6.07 20.00 -10.73
CA LYS A 222 -5.60 20.69 -11.93
C LYS A 222 -5.92 22.18 -11.90
N GLY A 223 -4.97 23.03 -12.33
CA GLY A 223 -5.19 24.46 -12.52
C GLY A 223 -5.27 25.28 -11.23
N ASN A 224 -4.84 24.75 -10.09
CA ASN A 224 -4.84 25.45 -8.80
C ASN A 224 -3.58 26.30 -8.54
N GLY A 225 -2.62 26.29 -9.48
CA GLY A 225 -1.35 27.01 -9.36
C GLY A 225 -0.38 26.37 -8.34
N ILE A 226 -0.65 25.14 -7.90
CA ILE A 226 0.17 24.40 -6.94
C ILE A 226 0.73 23.17 -7.64
N CYS A 227 2.02 23.00 -7.58
CA CYS A 227 2.81 21.85 -7.97
C CYS A 227 2.45 21.22 -9.32
N SER A 228 1.53 20.28 -9.35
CA SER A 228 1.22 19.45 -10.53
C SER A 228 -0.28 19.13 -10.60
N ALA A 229 -0.74 18.56 -11.71
CA ALA A 229 -2.09 18.05 -11.83
C ALA A 229 -2.10 16.51 -11.76
N GLY A 230 -3.03 15.91 -11.05
CA GLY A 230 -3.28 14.47 -11.01
C GLY A 230 -3.72 13.95 -12.38
N ILE A 231 -3.27 12.75 -12.78
CA ILE A 231 -3.69 12.15 -14.05
C ILE A 231 -5.21 12.03 -14.09
N ALA A 232 -5.83 11.59 -13.00
CA ALA A 232 -7.27 11.52 -12.79
C ALA A 232 -7.73 12.67 -11.88
N HIS A 233 -7.42 13.91 -12.23
CA HIS A 233 -7.55 15.10 -11.40
C HIS A 233 -8.99 15.44 -10.95
N ASN A 234 -10.00 14.77 -11.47
CA ASN A 234 -11.40 14.88 -11.04
C ASN A 234 -11.92 13.61 -10.36
N SER A 235 -11.04 12.67 -10.03
CA SER A 235 -11.42 11.50 -9.21
C SER A 235 -11.51 11.86 -7.74
N THR A 236 -12.38 11.17 -7.01
CA THR A 236 -12.39 11.21 -5.55
C THR A 236 -11.34 10.28 -5.00
N ILE A 237 -10.47 10.77 -4.12
CA ILE A 237 -9.51 9.92 -3.39
C ILE A 237 -9.95 9.71 -1.95
N ILE A 238 -9.63 8.52 -1.41
CA ILE A 238 -9.88 8.12 -0.04
C ILE A 238 -8.55 7.67 0.55
N ALA A 239 -8.19 8.19 1.72
CA ALA A 239 -7.02 7.75 2.47
C ALA A 239 -7.39 6.57 3.37
N LEU A 240 -6.79 5.41 3.13
CA LEU A 240 -6.88 4.25 4.02
C LEU A 240 -5.50 4.04 4.67
N LYS A 241 -5.36 4.55 5.90
CA LYS A 241 -4.09 4.45 6.64
C LYS A 241 -3.94 3.04 7.19
N ILE A 242 -3.01 2.30 6.61
CA ILE A 242 -2.70 0.90 6.97
C ILE A 242 -1.28 0.73 7.51
N TYR A 243 -0.43 1.74 7.39
CA TYR A 243 0.92 1.73 7.90
C TYR A 243 1.14 2.80 8.96
N LYS A 244 1.89 2.45 10.00
CA LYS A 244 2.46 3.35 10.98
C LYS A 244 3.96 3.40 10.80
N VAL A 245 4.51 4.59 10.76
CA VAL A 245 5.96 4.78 10.78
C VAL A 245 6.43 4.65 12.22
N LYS A 246 7.32 3.71 12.50
CA LYS A 246 7.96 3.52 13.80
C LYS A 246 9.42 3.81 13.68
N LEU A 247 9.96 4.46 14.71
CA LEU A 247 11.39 4.66 14.87
C LEU A 247 11.93 3.52 15.72
N PHE A 248 12.91 2.81 15.21
CA PHE A 248 13.59 1.76 15.97
C PHE A 248 14.97 2.25 16.41
N ASN A 249 15.29 2.05 17.67
CA ASN A 249 16.66 2.08 18.14
C ASN A 249 17.38 0.84 17.54
N SER A 250 18.14 1.06 16.48
CA SER A 250 19.24 0.16 16.15
C SER A 250 20.33 0.38 17.19
N HIS A 251 21.14 -0.63 17.51
CA HIS A 251 22.32 -0.50 18.40
C HIS A 251 23.33 0.56 17.90
N ILE A 252 23.05 1.24 16.84
CA ILE A 252 23.74 2.39 16.25
C ILE A 252 22.88 3.63 16.58
N PRO A 253 23.47 4.79 16.90
CA PRO A 253 22.72 5.99 17.35
C PRO A 253 21.87 6.66 16.26
N VAL A 254 21.44 5.92 15.26
CA VAL A 254 20.56 6.39 14.17
C VAL A 254 19.24 5.65 14.25
N LEU A 255 18.17 6.37 14.53
CA LEU A 255 16.80 5.83 14.47
C LEU A 255 16.45 5.55 13.02
N GLU A 256 16.24 4.28 12.68
CA GLU A 256 15.78 3.89 11.35
C GLU A 256 14.24 3.85 11.33
N PRO A 257 13.61 4.63 10.44
CA PRO A 257 12.17 4.55 10.25
C PRO A 257 11.79 3.24 9.57
N SER A 258 10.72 2.62 10.02
CA SER A 258 10.14 1.46 9.35
C SER A 258 8.63 1.57 9.28
N HIS A 259 8.06 1.10 8.18
CA HIS A 259 6.63 0.93 8.06
C HIS A 259 6.19 -0.34 8.81
N TRP A 260 5.24 -0.20 9.71
CA TRP A 260 4.68 -1.31 10.47
C TRP A 260 3.18 -1.45 10.19
N THR A 261 2.74 -2.67 9.98
CA THR A 261 1.34 -3.05 9.83
C THR A 261 1.08 -4.49 10.29
N ARG A 262 -0.17 -4.91 10.22
CA ARG A 262 -0.58 -6.30 10.46
C ARG A 262 -1.54 -6.76 9.37
N SER A 263 -1.60 -8.06 9.15
CA SER A 263 -2.46 -8.65 8.14
C SER A 263 -3.96 -8.39 8.37
N ASP A 264 -4.41 -8.30 9.63
CA ASP A 264 -5.80 -7.94 9.94
C ASP A 264 -6.14 -6.49 9.54
N ILE A 265 -5.18 -5.58 9.64
CA ILE A 265 -5.31 -4.18 9.20
C ILE A 265 -5.42 -4.12 7.68
N ILE A 266 -4.50 -4.77 6.98
CA ILE A 266 -4.50 -4.83 5.51
C ILE A 266 -5.82 -5.43 5.00
N ALA A 267 -6.21 -6.59 5.54
CA ALA A 267 -7.42 -7.28 5.10
C ALA A 267 -8.69 -6.44 5.32
N ARG A 268 -8.81 -5.74 6.46
CA ARG A 268 -9.93 -4.84 6.74
C ARG A 268 -9.99 -3.68 5.75
N ALA A 269 -8.85 -3.10 5.41
CA ALA A 269 -8.77 -2.02 4.45
C ALA A 269 -9.17 -2.49 3.04
N LEU A 270 -8.71 -3.66 2.60
CA LEU A 270 -8.98 -4.20 1.26
C LEU A 270 -10.44 -4.63 1.03
N VAL A 271 -11.25 -4.73 2.09
CA VAL A 271 -12.71 -4.99 1.98
C VAL A 271 -13.56 -3.78 2.41
N TYR A 272 -12.93 -2.62 2.58
CA TYR A 272 -13.63 -1.42 3.02
C TYR A 272 -14.45 -0.81 1.88
N ASN A 273 -15.73 -0.53 2.14
CA ASN A 273 -16.66 0.15 1.20
C ASN A 273 -16.56 -0.32 -0.26
N LEU A 274 -16.56 -1.64 -0.48
CA LEU A 274 -16.32 -2.28 -1.79
C LEU A 274 -17.28 -1.84 -2.91
N ASP A 275 -18.49 -1.39 -2.57
CA ASP A 275 -19.46 -0.91 -3.57
C ASP A 275 -19.24 0.56 -3.94
N THR A 276 -18.52 1.32 -3.10
CA THR A 276 -18.21 2.74 -3.34
C THR A 276 -16.82 2.91 -3.95
N ILE A 277 -15.86 2.09 -3.54
CA ILE A 277 -14.47 2.19 -4.00
C ILE A 277 -14.29 1.38 -5.28
N ASP A 278 -13.84 2.06 -6.33
CA ASP A 278 -13.58 1.43 -7.63
C ASP A 278 -12.21 0.79 -7.70
N ILE A 279 -11.19 1.50 -7.22
CA ILE A 279 -9.79 1.13 -7.35
C ILE A 279 -9.10 1.27 -6.00
N PHE A 280 -8.31 0.28 -5.65
CA PHE A 280 -7.35 0.36 -4.54
C PHE A 280 -5.94 0.53 -5.11
N ALA A 281 -5.34 1.68 -4.85
CA ALA A 281 -3.94 1.96 -5.12
C ALA A 281 -3.10 1.42 -3.97
N ASN A 282 -2.48 0.26 -4.16
CA ASN A 282 -1.65 -0.40 -3.16
C ASN A 282 -0.18 -0.18 -3.54
N ALA A 283 0.38 1.00 -3.30
CA ALA A 283 1.76 1.32 -3.68
C ALA A 283 2.81 0.67 -2.75
N TRP A 284 2.57 -0.56 -2.31
CA TRP A 284 3.41 -1.37 -1.43
C TRP A 284 3.39 -2.83 -1.86
N ALA A 285 4.48 -3.55 -1.59
CA ALA A 285 4.61 -4.97 -1.90
C ALA A 285 5.29 -5.73 -0.75
N PRO A 286 5.10 -7.06 -0.66
CA PRO A 286 5.96 -7.91 0.16
C PRO A 286 7.43 -7.75 -0.24
N THR A 287 8.32 -7.86 0.75
CA THR A 287 9.76 -7.61 0.56
C THR A 287 10.58 -8.89 0.37
N LYS A 288 9.95 -10.05 0.40
CA LYS A 288 10.63 -11.35 0.28
C LYS A 288 10.19 -12.09 -0.97
N PRO A 289 11.10 -12.76 -1.66
CA PRO A 289 10.74 -13.69 -2.74
C PRO A 289 9.83 -14.80 -2.20
N PHE A 290 8.91 -15.26 -3.02
CA PHE A 290 7.98 -16.35 -2.71
C PHE A 290 7.17 -16.15 -1.41
N ASP A 291 6.98 -14.89 -0.98
CA ASP A 291 6.17 -14.59 0.20
C ASP A 291 4.70 -14.87 -0.09
N THR A 292 4.08 -15.66 0.77
CA THR A 292 2.68 -16.03 0.64
C THR A 292 1.81 -15.05 1.40
N LEU A 293 0.65 -14.71 0.84
CA LEU A 293 -0.37 -13.95 1.56
C LEU A 293 -0.84 -14.76 2.79
N ASP A 294 -1.09 -14.05 3.87
CA ASP A 294 -1.85 -14.60 4.98
C ASP A 294 -3.31 -14.83 4.58
N LEU A 295 -3.99 -15.68 5.35
CA LEU A 295 -5.36 -16.09 5.08
C LEU A 295 -6.32 -14.90 4.94
N ALA A 296 -6.20 -13.89 5.82
CA ALA A 296 -7.13 -12.76 5.82
C ALA A 296 -6.95 -11.89 4.58
N THR A 297 -5.72 -11.56 4.21
CA THR A 297 -5.40 -10.75 3.03
C THR A 297 -5.78 -11.47 1.73
N ARG A 298 -5.51 -12.78 1.62
CA ARG A 298 -5.90 -13.60 0.48
C ARG A 298 -7.42 -13.62 0.30
N ASP A 299 -8.16 -13.82 1.38
CA ASP A 299 -9.62 -13.83 1.34
C ASP A 299 -10.20 -12.46 1.01
N ALA A 300 -9.60 -11.38 1.53
CA ALA A 300 -10.03 -10.01 1.25
C ALA A 300 -9.88 -9.67 -0.24
N VAL A 301 -8.72 -9.93 -0.84
CA VAL A 301 -8.47 -9.70 -2.29
C VAL A 301 -9.46 -10.51 -3.14
N SER A 302 -9.59 -11.81 -2.86
CA SER A 302 -10.51 -12.68 -3.60
C SER A 302 -11.97 -12.27 -3.44
N TYR A 303 -12.37 -11.82 -2.24
CA TYR A 303 -13.73 -11.36 -1.98
C TYR A 303 -14.03 -10.05 -2.71
N GLY A 304 -13.13 -9.07 -2.65
CA GLY A 304 -13.27 -7.80 -3.37
C GLY A 304 -13.37 -7.99 -4.88
N ALA A 305 -12.52 -8.83 -5.45
CA ALA A 305 -12.53 -9.14 -6.88
C ALA A 305 -13.85 -9.80 -7.37
N LYS A 306 -14.55 -10.52 -6.50
CA LYS A 306 -15.79 -11.21 -6.84
C LYS A 306 -17.06 -10.42 -6.54
N HIS A 307 -17.01 -9.56 -5.54
CA HIS A 307 -18.21 -8.93 -4.99
C HIS A 307 -18.18 -7.42 -5.01
N GLY A 308 -17.00 -6.79 -5.10
CA GLY A 308 -16.89 -5.34 -5.11
C GLY A 308 -17.44 -4.71 -6.39
N ARG A 309 -17.73 -3.42 -6.34
CA ARG A 309 -18.33 -2.68 -7.44
C ARG A 309 -19.61 -3.35 -7.97
N HIS A 310 -20.47 -3.78 -7.05
CA HIS A 310 -21.73 -4.47 -7.38
C HIS A 310 -21.53 -5.74 -8.24
N GLY A 311 -20.41 -6.47 -8.04
CA GLY A 311 -20.09 -7.70 -8.80
C GLY A 311 -19.21 -7.48 -10.03
N LEU A 312 -18.88 -6.26 -10.42
CA LEU A 312 -17.89 -5.98 -11.48
C LEU A 312 -16.45 -6.30 -11.06
N GLY A 313 -16.22 -6.45 -9.76
CA GLY A 313 -14.93 -6.71 -9.15
C GLY A 313 -14.14 -5.45 -8.83
N THR A 314 -13.66 -5.39 -7.60
CA THR A 314 -12.75 -4.32 -7.15
C THR A 314 -11.41 -4.43 -7.87
N ILE A 315 -10.85 -3.32 -8.27
CA ILE A 315 -9.57 -3.25 -8.98
C ILE A 315 -8.46 -2.97 -7.98
N HIS A 316 -7.60 -3.97 -7.73
CA HIS A 316 -6.42 -3.84 -6.89
C HIS A 316 -5.18 -3.65 -7.77
N VAL A 317 -4.61 -2.43 -7.78
CA VAL A 317 -3.34 -2.15 -8.45
C VAL A 317 -2.22 -2.29 -7.44
N VAL A 318 -1.21 -3.08 -7.77
CA VAL A 318 -0.09 -3.42 -6.89
C VAL A 318 1.24 -3.25 -7.63
N PRO A 319 2.33 -2.86 -6.96
CA PRO A 319 3.63 -2.84 -7.59
C PRO A 319 4.19 -4.25 -7.78
N SER A 320 5.04 -4.43 -8.77
CA SER A 320 5.90 -5.59 -8.82
C SER A 320 6.80 -5.63 -7.58
N GLY A 321 7.02 -6.79 -7.06
CA GLY A 321 7.89 -7.03 -5.91
C GLY A 321 8.88 -8.14 -6.22
N PRO A 322 9.59 -8.67 -5.22
CA PRO A 322 10.41 -9.85 -5.38
C PRO A 322 9.65 -10.99 -6.04
N PRO A 323 10.29 -11.80 -6.91
CA PRO A 323 9.61 -12.77 -7.77
C PRO A 323 8.83 -13.79 -6.94
N GLY A 324 7.69 -14.23 -7.48
CA GLY A 324 6.87 -15.27 -6.91
C GLY A 324 6.09 -14.87 -5.66
N ASN A 325 6.05 -13.59 -5.27
CA ASN A 325 5.20 -13.18 -4.16
C ASN A 325 3.71 -13.29 -4.54
N GLU A 326 2.88 -13.78 -3.62
CA GLU A 326 1.48 -14.10 -3.91
C GLU A 326 0.60 -12.87 -4.14
N LEU A 327 0.98 -11.68 -3.69
CA LEU A 327 0.20 -10.46 -3.92
C LEU A 327 0.29 -10.02 -5.38
N SER A 328 1.49 -9.98 -5.96
CA SER A 328 1.69 -9.64 -7.36
C SER A 328 1.36 -10.81 -8.30
N ASN A 329 1.66 -12.05 -7.91
CA ASN A 329 1.26 -13.25 -8.65
C ASN A 329 -0.18 -13.68 -8.34
N ASN A 330 -1.13 -12.77 -8.47
CA ASN A 330 -2.52 -13.04 -8.17
C ASN A 330 -3.42 -12.63 -9.34
N VAL A 331 -4.29 -13.53 -9.76
CA VAL A 331 -5.23 -13.28 -10.89
C VAL A 331 -6.21 -12.13 -10.63
N TYR A 332 -6.36 -11.71 -9.37
CA TYR A 332 -7.26 -10.64 -8.96
C TYR A 332 -6.55 -9.30 -8.75
N THR A 333 -5.25 -9.20 -9.00
CA THR A 333 -4.50 -7.96 -8.91
C THR A 333 -3.97 -7.53 -10.28
N ILE A 334 -3.70 -6.25 -10.42
CA ILE A 334 -3.04 -5.66 -11.58
C ILE A 334 -1.64 -5.28 -11.15
N THR A 335 -0.66 -6.05 -11.59
CA THR A 335 0.74 -5.87 -11.21
C THR A 335 1.43 -4.94 -12.18
N VAL A 336 2.03 -3.89 -11.61
CA VAL A 336 2.69 -2.81 -12.33
C VAL A 336 4.18 -2.82 -12.06
N ASN A 337 5.00 -2.78 -13.11
CA ASN A 337 6.43 -2.56 -13.01
C ASN A 337 6.80 -1.10 -13.35
N SER A 338 8.04 -0.73 -13.08
CA SER A 338 8.60 0.59 -13.38
C SER A 338 9.59 0.51 -14.54
N ILE A 339 9.48 1.47 -15.45
CA ILE A 339 10.45 1.70 -16.51
C ILE A 339 10.85 3.18 -16.51
N GLY A 340 12.09 3.45 -16.87
CA GLY A 340 12.57 4.81 -17.10
C GLY A 340 12.02 5.40 -18.39
N ARG A 341 12.10 6.72 -18.52
CA ARG A 341 11.69 7.47 -19.71
C ARG A 341 12.38 6.98 -20.99
N ASN A 342 13.63 6.56 -20.89
CA ASN A 342 14.42 6.00 -22.00
C ASN A 342 14.14 4.52 -22.25
N GLY A 343 13.15 3.92 -21.59
CA GLY A 343 12.84 2.50 -21.63
C GLY A 343 13.75 1.63 -20.77
N ALA A 344 14.72 2.21 -20.07
CA ALA A 344 15.60 1.43 -19.20
C ALA A 344 14.83 0.86 -17.99
N VAL A 345 15.10 -0.40 -17.68
CA VAL A 345 14.55 -1.09 -16.51
C VAL A 345 15.48 -0.79 -15.33
N PRO A 346 14.97 -0.28 -14.20
CA PRO A 346 15.77 -0.05 -13.00
C PRO A 346 16.35 -1.35 -12.44
N ASP A 347 17.59 -1.28 -11.90
CA ASP A 347 18.28 -2.45 -11.34
C ASP A 347 17.57 -3.10 -10.15
N TYR A 348 16.69 -2.36 -9.46
CA TYR A 348 15.91 -2.86 -8.32
C TYR A 348 14.60 -3.54 -8.74
N THR A 349 14.21 -3.49 -10.00
CA THR A 349 12.98 -4.13 -10.47
C THR A 349 13.24 -5.59 -10.81
N TYR A 350 12.20 -6.38 -10.59
CA TYR A 350 12.24 -7.81 -10.89
C TYR A 350 11.49 -8.09 -12.19
N THR A 351 12.06 -8.97 -13.00
CA THR A 351 11.33 -9.58 -14.11
C THR A 351 10.44 -10.67 -13.55
N ASP A 352 9.14 -10.54 -13.70
CA ASP A 352 8.16 -11.52 -13.22
C ASP A 352 7.01 -11.62 -14.22
N ALA A 353 6.58 -12.86 -14.51
CA ALA A 353 5.47 -13.14 -15.41
C ALA A 353 4.12 -12.58 -14.93
N SER A 354 4.03 -12.15 -13.68
CA SER A 354 2.84 -11.50 -13.12
C SER A 354 2.66 -10.06 -13.57
N VAL A 355 3.70 -9.40 -14.08
CA VAL A 355 3.64 -8.01 -14.52
C VAL A 355 2.71 -7.88 -15.72
N LEU A 356 1.64 -7.13 -15.56
CA LEU A 356 0.66 -6.91 -16.60
C LEU A 356 0.99 -5.70 -17.48
N THR A 357 1.56 -4.67 -16.87
CA THR A 357 1.97 -3.43 -17.54
C THR A 357 3.05 -2.71 -16.74
N SER A 358 3.66 -1.70 -17.35
CA SER A 358 4.63 -0.84 -16.67
C SER A 358 4.18 0.62 -16.72
N GLY A 359 4.48 1.34 -15.64
CA GLY A 359 4.38 2.79 -15.59
C GLY A 359 5.76 3.44 -15.65
N LEU A 360 5.78 4.77 -15.84
CA LEU A 360 7.01 5.53 -15.80
C LEU A 360 7.47 5.74 -14.34
N GLY A 361 8.70 5.38 -14.08
CA GLY A 361 9.40 5.61 -12.82
C GLY A 361 10.81 6.13 -13.09
N GLU A 362 11.79 5.65 -12.35
CA GLU A 362 13.18 5.93 -12.69
C GLU A 362 13.74 4.85 -13.63
N GLY A 363 14.66 5.26 -14.50
CA GLY A 363 15.51 4.36 -15.28
C GLY A 363 16.86 4.17 -14.60
N ASN A 364 17.80 3.52 -15.29
CA ASN A 364 19.17 3.32 -14.80
C ASN A 364 19.94 4.64 -14.61
N ASN A 365 19.40 5.75 -15.10
CA ASN A 365 20.00 7.07 -15.00
C ASN A 365 19.04 8.01 -14.27
N LEU A 366 19.46 8.54 -13.12
CA LEU A 366 18.68 9.44 -12.27
C LEU A 366 18.20 10.73 -12.97
N THR A 367 18.78 11.04 -14.12
CA THR A 367 18.39 12.20 -14.92
C THR A 367 17.22 11.93 -15.86
N SER A 368 16.80 10.67 -16.01
CA SER A 368 15.91 10.27 -17.10
C SER A 368 14.43 10.32 -16.76
N SER A 369 14.04 10.43 -15.49
CA SER A 369 12.64 10.66 -15.15
C SER A 369 12.47 11.13 -13.72
N SER A 370 11.81 12.25 -13.55
CA SER A 370 11.44 12.75 -12.23
C SER A 370 9.96 13.04 -12.23
N MET A 371 9.23 12.30 -11.40
CA MET A 371 7.84 12.62 -11.15
C MET A 371 7.76 13.84 -10.23
N VAL A 372 6.97 14.81 -10.65
CA VAL A 372 6.65 15.98 -9.83
C VAL A 372 5.46 15.64 -8.95
N THR A 373 5.59 15.82 -7.67
CA THR A 373 4.52 15.55 -6.71
C THR A 373 4.48 16.60 -5.60
N THR A 374 3.32 16.73 -4.98
CA THR A 374 3.16 17.50 -3.75
C THR A 374 3.63 16.69 -2.56
N THR A 375 4.40 17.30 -1.70
CA THR A 375 4.88 16.75 -0.44
C THR A 375 4.32 17.55 0.74
N LEU A 376 4.76 17.20 1.92
CA LEU A 376 4.49 17.92 3.16
C LEU A 376 4.58 19.44 2.99
N ARG A 377 3.66 20.17 3.61
CA ARG A 377 3.64 21.65 3.64
C ARG A 377 3.44 22.28 2.25
N ASN A 378 2.70 21.61 1.36
CA ASN A 378 2.42 22.11 0.00
C ASN A 378 3.68 22.42 -0.84
N ARG A 379 4.76 21.71 -0.61
CA ARG A 379 5.99 21.85 -1.41
C ARG A 379 5.92 20.94 -2.62
N CYS A 380 6.44 21.40 -3.73
CA CYS A 380 6.74 20.55 -4.88
C CYS A 380 8.08 19.84 -4.69
N ILE A 381 8.10 18.58 -5.06
CA ILE A 381 9.36 17.86 -5.22
C ILE A 381 9.40 17.22 -6.60
N THR A 382 10.60 17.08 -7.12
CA THR A 382 10.94 16.20 -8.22
C THR A 382 11.65 14.99 -7.67
N GLY A 383 11.49 13.83 -8.31
CA GLY A 383 12.26 12.64 -7.91
C GLY A 383 11.49 11.66 -7.03
N PHE A 384 10.16 11.71 -7.01
CA PHE A 384 9.38 10.57 -6.53
C PHE A 384 9.34 9.52 -7.63
N ASN A 385 10.07 8.46 -7.44
CA ASN A 385 10.37 7.45 -8.43
C ASN A 385 9.95 6.05 -7.94
N GLY A 386 10.39 5.04 -8.66
CA GLY A 386 10.20 3.66 -8.29
C GLY A 386 8.86 3.08 -8.72
N VAL A 387 8.65 1.82 -8.36
CA VAL A 387 7.42 1.10 -8.69
C VAL A 387 6.17 1.71 -8.05
N SER A 388 6.32 2.45 -6.95
CA SER A 388 5.19 3.17 -6.33
C SER A 388 4.67 4.29 -7.21
N ALA A 389 5.57 5.07 -7.84
CA ALA A 389 5.19 6.13 -8.78
C ALA A 389 4.53 5.54 -10.04
N ALA A 390 5.08 4.44 -10.57
CA ALA A 390 4.51 3.71 -11.69
C ALA A 390 3.11 3.16 -11.37
N THR A 391 2.93 2.57 -10.18
CA THR A 391 1.64 2.06 -9.68
C THR A 391 0.61 3.18 -9.58
N ALA A 392 0.98 4.34 -9.04
CA ALA A 392 0.11 5.50 -8.95
C ALA A 392 -0.36 5.97 -10.34
N GLN A 393 0.54 6.02 -11.32
CA GLN A 393 0.20 6.41 -12.70
C GLN A 393 -0.80 5.44 -13.34
N VAL A 394 -0.51 4.12 -13.29
CA VAL A 394 -1.41 3.12 -13.87
C VAL A 394 -2.76 3.12 -13.16
N THR A 395 -2.78 3.27 -11.83
CA THR A 395 -4.03 3.47 -11.07
C THR A 395 -4.86 4.61 -11.63
N ALA A 396 -4.23 5.76 -11.88
CA ALA A 396 -4.91 6.93 -12.39
C ALA A 396 -5.37 6.77 -13.84
N LEU A 397 -4.58 6.08 -14.70
CA LEU A 397 -5.00 5.75 -16.07
C LEU A 397 -6.23 4.84 -16.08
N ILE A 398 -6.29 3.85 -15.19
CA ILE A 398 -7.50 3.04 -14.97
C ILE A 398 -8.65 3.93 -14.52
N GLY A 399 -8.39 4.92 -13.66
CA GLY A 399 -9.37 5.93 -13.26
C GLY A 399 -9.93 6.71 -14.45
N LEU A 400 -9.11 7.10 -15.44
CA LEU A 400 -9.59 7.72 -16.67
C LEU A 400 -10.49 6.76 -17.49
N ALA A 401 -10.10 5.49 -17.58
CA ALA A 401 -10.87 4.48 -18.32
C ALA A 401 -12.22 4.21 -17.64
N LEU A 402 -12.28 4.12 -16.30
CA LEU A 402 -13.54 3.98 -15.57
C LEU A 402 -14.39 5.25 -15.62
N GLY A 403 -13.77 6.42 -15.69
CA GLY A 403 -14.49 7.69 -15.95
C GLY A 403 -15.14 7.72 -17.34
N ALA A 404 -14.56 7.02 -18.32
CA ALA A 404 -15.15 6.85 -19.64
C ALA A 404 -16.23 5.76 -19.68
N ASN A 405 -16.03 4.66 -18.98
CA ASN A 405 -17.00 3.58 -18.86
C ASN A 405 -16.93 2.91 -17.47
N LYS A 406 -17.87 3.27 -16.63
CA LYS A 406 -17.97 2.77 -15.24
C LYS A 406 -18.28 1.27 -15.15
N ASN A 407 -18.83 0.69 -16.21
CA ASN A 407 -19.27 -0.71 -16.25
C ASN A 407 -18.16 -1.70 -16.61
N LEU A 408 -16.93 -1.24 -16.84
CA LEU A 408 -15.80 -2.15 -17.03
C LEU A 408 -15.60 -3.02 -15.79
N SER A 409 -15.62 -4.32 -15.99
CA SER A 409 -15.28 -5.30 -14.94
C SER A 409 -13.76 -5.29 -14.67
N LEU A 410 -13.33 -5.92 -13.57
CA LEU A 410 -11.90 -6.17 -13.31
C LEU A 410 -11.23 -6.85 -14.52
N ARG A 411 -11.91 -7.84 -15.12
CA ARG A 411 -11.37 -8.56 -16.27
C ARG A 411 -11.26 -7.67 -17.52
N ASP A 412 -12.25 -6.80 -17.78
CA ASP A 412 -12.19 -5.86 -18.89
C ASP A 412 -11.02 -4.89 -18.73
N VAL A 413 -10.77 -4.39 -17.50
CA VAL A 413 -9.63 -3.52 -17.22
C VAL A 413 -8.30 -4.24 -17.44
N GLN A 414 -8.18 -5.50 -17.04
CA GLN A 414 -6.98 -6.32 -17.32
C GLN A 414 -6.75 -6.45 -18.84
N HIS A 415 -7.80 -6.77 -19.61
CA HIS A 415 -7.72 -6.87 -21.07
C HIS A 415 -7.38 -5.53 -21.71
N LEU A 416 -7.98 -4.43 -21.24
CA LEU A 416 -7.68 -3.08 -21.72
C LEU A 416 -6.20 -2.76 -21.58
N LEU A 417 -5.61 -3.04 -20.41
CA LEU A 417 -4.19 -2.81 -20.16
C LEU A 417 -3.30 -3.64 -21.10
N VAL A 418 -3.60 -4.93 -21.29
CA VAL A 418 -2.86 -5.81 -22.20
C VAL A 418 -2.90 -5.28 -23.64
N HIS A 419 -4.08 -4.86 -24.12
CA HIS A 419 -4.25 -4.40 -25.49
C HIS A 419 -3.70 -2.99 -25.76
N THR A 420 -3.56 -2.17 -24.73
CA THR A 420 -3.10 -0.77 -24.87
C THR A 420 -1.65 -0.56 -24.45
N SER A 421 -1.03 -1.51 -23.78
CA SER A 421 0.40 -1.49 -23.49
C SER A 421 1.21 -1.66 -24.78
N ASP A 422 2.12 -0.74 -25.06
CA ASP A 422 2.93 -0.76 -26.29
C ASP A 422 4.43 -0.74 -25.94
N TYR A 423 5.13 -1.79 -26.35
CA TYR A 423 6.57 -1.96 -26.16
C TYR A 423 7.41 -1.53 -27.38
N LYS A 424 6.80 -1.21 -28.51
CA LYS A 424 7.49 -0.98 -29.79
C LYS A 424 8.54 0.14 -29.69
N GLN A 425 8.25 1.15 -28.87
CA GLN A 425 9.17 2.26 -28.65
C GLN A 425 10.38 1.87 -27.79
N LEU A 426 10.24 0.85 -26.95
CA LEU A 426 11.29 0.37 -26.05
C LEU A 426 12.31 -0.52 -26.76
N ARG A 427 11.97 -1.08 -27.91
CA ARG A 427 12.87 -1.95 -28.71
C ARG A 427 14.17 -1.26 -29.15
N LYS A 428 14.18 0.07 -29.23
CA LYS A 428 15.37 0.82 -29.63
C LYS A 428 16.51 0.73 -28.62
N GLU A 429 16.21 0.41 -27.36
CA GLU A 429 17.17 0.38 -26.26
C GLU A 429 17.83 -0.99 -26.04
N LYS A 430 17.75 -1.92 -26.98
CA LYS A 430 18.30 -3.29 -26.88
C LYS A 430 17.82 -4.07 -25.63
N ILE A 431 16.62 -3.78 -25.16
CA ILE A 431 16.02 -4.49 -24.04
C ILE A 431 15.57 -5.88 -24.54
N ALA A 432 15.99 -6.92 -23.85
CA ALA A 432 15.51 -8.27 -24.13
C ALA A 432 14.08 -8.41 -23.55
N PHE A 433 13.08 -8.31 -24.43
CA PHE A 433 11.69 -8.63 -24.05
C PHE A 433 11.51 -10.14 -24.01
N GLN A 434 10.82 -10.59 -22.98
CA GLN A 434 10.36 -11.98 -22.89
C GLN A 434 8.87 -12.03 -23.22
N SER A 435 8.49 -12.95 -24.07
CA SER A 435 7.07 -13.21 -24.33
C SER A 435 6.57 -14.29 -23.37
N ASN A 436 5.38 -14.11 -22.83
CA ASN A 436 4.71 -15.17 -22.10
C ASN A 436 4.14 -16.23 -23.06
N ALA A 437 3.56 -17.32 -22.53
CA ALA A 437 2.99 -18.40 -23.32
C ALA A 437 1.84 -17.95 -24.25
N ALA A 438 1.23 -16.78 -24.02
CA ALA A 438 0.21 -16.20 -24.89
C ALA A 438 0.79 -15.25 -25.96
N GLY A 439 2.12 -15.14 -26.07
CA GLY A 439 2.79 -14.26 -27.03
C GLY A 439 2.71 -12.76 -26.67
N ILE A 440 2.37 -12.45 -25.41
CA ILE A 440 2.32 -11.08 -24.91
C ILE A 440 3.70 -10.71 -24.34
N HIS A 441 4.18 -9.54 -24.73
CA HIS A 441 5.49 -9.01 -24.35
C HIS A 441 5.42 -8.05 -23.19
#